data_82517f3b5aa8cb28346c7886ee93d33f
#
_entry.id   82517f3b5aa8cb28346c7886ee93d33f
#
_cell.length_a   1.000
_cell.length_b   1.000
_cell.length_c   1.000
_cell.angle_alpha   90.00
_cell.angle_beta   90.00
_cell.angle_gamma   90.00
#
_symmetry.space_group_name_H-M   'P 1'
#
loop_
_entity.id
_entity.type
_entity.pdbx_description
1 polymer ?
#
loop_
_entity_poly.entity_id
_entity_poly.type
_entity_poly.pdbx_seq_one_letter_code
_entity_poly.pdbx_strand_id
1 'polypeptide(L)'
;MTNESNTPLPPLALSVRQPWAWAIIHGGKTIENRTLGAIRTGNMDCRTICIHAATGMREKEYRWAVWKLQSIDVALPPPADLIRGGIIGTVDVVDIVIEKTCPESHKPWFGGPYGLLLENPKPLEPIPAVGELGYFKWEAAVAFKPPASWMSRYVPKMEGNGTLGLFDDLPIAFETPPEKPFGTSKRSKK
;
A
#
# COMPACT_ATOMS: atom_id res chain seq x y z
N MET A 1 -1.68 -18.42 29.90
CA MET A 1 -2.43 -17.25 29.37
C MET A 1 -1.48 -16.08 29.42
N THR A 2 -0.80 -15.82 28.31
CA THR A 2 0.18 -14.73 28.19
C THR A 2 -0.59 -13.43 28.01
N ASN A 3 -0.41 -12.49 28.96
CA ASN A 3 -0.85 -11.12 28.84
C ASN A 3 -0.25 -10.54 27.54
N GLU A 4 -1.04 -10.45 26.47
CA GLU A 4 -0.70 -9.59 25.36
C GLU A 4 -0.57 -8.18 25.93
N SER A 5 0.64 -7.63 25.86
CA SER A 5 0.98 -6.32 26.36
C SER A 5 0.03 -5.29 25.73
N ASN A 6 -0.82 -4.68 26.53
CA ASN A 6 -1.75 -3.62 26.16
C ASN A 6 -0.97 -2.31 25.88
N THR A 7 0.00 -2.39 24.98
CA THR A 7 0.76 -1.22 24.52
C THR A 7 -0.17 -0.39 23.65
N PRO A 8 -0.42 0.87 23.97
CA PRO A 8 -1.31 1.71 23.19
C PRO A 8 -0.77 1.86 21.76
N LEU A 9 -1.68 1.88 20.80
CA LEU A 9 -1.33 2.06 19.39
C LEU A 9 -0.66 3.43 19.18
N PRO A 10 0.25 3.54 18.19
CA PRO A 10 0.84 4.81 17.80
C PRO A 10 -0.26 5.85 17.54
N PRO A 11 -0.12 7.09 18.06
CA PRO A 11 -1.14 8.13 17.89
C PRO A 11 -1.17 8.71 16.47
N LEU A 12 -0.12 8.47 15.68
CA LEU A 12 -0.01 8.94 14.30
C LEU A 12 -0.22 7.81 13.32
N ALA A 13 -0.89 8.12 12.22
CA ALA A 13 -1.08 7.24 11.08
C ALA A 13 -0.59 7.87 9.79
N LEU A 14 -0.34 7.03 8.79
CA LEU A 14 -0.09 7.40 7.41
C LEU A 14 -1.14 6.76 6.50
N SER A 15 -1.86 7.60 5.73
CA SER A 15 -2.77 7.08 4.71
C SER A 15 -2.00 6.54 3.51
N VAL A 16 -2.22 5.26 3.23
CA VAL A 16 -1.68 4.55 2.06
C VAL A 16 -2.84 3.93 1.28
N ARG A 17 -2.85 4.10 -0.04
CA ARG A 17 -3.91 3.54 -0.89
C ARG A 17 -3.78 2.02 -0.98
N GLN A 18 -4.92 1.34 -1.03
CA GLN A 18 -4.91 -0.07 -1.39
C GLN A 18 -4.51 -0.24 -2.88
N PRO A 19 -3.80 -1.32 -3.23
CA PRO A 19 -3.43 -2.44 -2.36
C PRO A 19 -2.09 -2.27 -1.62
N TRP A 20 -1.45 -1.10 -1.73
CA TRP A 20 -0.12 -0.85 -1.14
C TRP A 20 -0.13 -0.88 0.39
N ALA A 21 -1.24 -0.44 1.03
CA ALA A 21 -1.39 -0.54 2.47
C ALA A 21 -1.35 -2.02 2.92
N TRP A 22 -2.08 -2.89 2.21
CA TRP A 22 -2.03 -4.34 2.43
C TRP A 22 -0.61 -4.89 2.18
N ALA A 23 0.03 -4.47 1.08
CA ALA A 23 1.38 -4.92 0.74
C ALA A 23 2.43 -4.53 1.80
N ILE A 24 2.29 -3.39 2.46
CA ILE A 24 3.15 -3.00 3.59
C ILE A 24 2.99 -3.98 4.76
N ILE A 25 1.75 -4.31 5.14
CA ILE A 25 1.48 -5.10 6.34
C ILE A 25 1.65 -6.61 6.08
N HIS A 26 1.27 -7.10 4.89
CA HIS A 26 1.18 -8.53 4.60
C HIS A 26 2.02 -8.99 3.41
N GLY A 27 2.38 -8.08 2.51
CA GLY A 27 3.02 -8.40 1.23
C GLY A 27 4.51 -8.08 1.17
N GLY A 28 5.17 -7.80 2.28
CA GLY A 28 6.62 -7.56 2.35
C GLY A 28 7.09 -6.26 1.67
N LYS A 29 6.19 -5.29 1.45
CA LYS A 29 6.55 -3.98 0.89
C LYS A 29 7.29 -3.14 1.92
N THR A 30 8.57 -2.89 1.66
CA THR A 30 9.48 -2.21 2.60
C THR A 30 9.75 -0.74 2.26
N ILE A 31 9.27 -0.22 1.13
CA ILE A 31 9.41 1.20 0.77
C ILE A 31 8.05 1.80 0.45
N GLU A 32 7.68 2.86 1.15
CA GLU A 32 6.53 3.69 0.78
C GLU A 32 7.00 4.95 0.03
N ASN A 33 6.70 5.01 -1.26
CA ASN A 33 7.20 6.04 -2.16
C ASN A 33 6.48 7.38 -1.96
N ARG A 34 7.25 8.47 -1.77
CA ARG A 34 6.73 9.82 -1.54
C ARG A 34 7.53 10.86 -2.32
N THR A 35 6.92 12.02 -2.54
CA THR A 35 7.65 13.20 -3.00
C THR A 35 8.25 13.96 -1.82
N LEU A 36 9.32 14.73 -2.05
CA LEU A 36 9.91 15.58 -1.01
C LEU A 36 8.88 16.57 -0.43
N GLY A 37 8.02 17.11 -1.29
CA GLY A 37 6.93 17.99 -0.86
C GLY A 37 6.00 17.29 0.12
N ALA A 38 5.56 16.06 -0.19
CA ALA A 38 4.68 15.28 0.71
C ALA A 38 5.36 14.96 2.06
N ILE A 39 6.66 14.65 2.04
CA ILE A 39 7.42 14.38 3.27
C ILE A 39 7.46 15.63 4.16
N ARG A 40 7.82 16.78 3.57
CA ARG A 40 7.93 18.05 4.31
C ARG A 40 6.59 18.56 4.82
N THR A 41 5.58 18.62 3.98
CA THR A 41 4.24 19.11 4.36
C THR A 41 3.50 18.15 5.27
N GLY A 42 3.82 16.85 5.17
CA GLY A 42 3.23 15.80 6.00
C GLY A 42 3.97 15.54 7.31
N ASN A 43 5.05 16.30 7.61
CA ASN A 43 5.90 16.12 8.80
C ASN A 43 6.36 14.67 9.00
N MET A 44 6.74 14.01 7.89
CA MET A 44 7.14 12.61 7.92
C MET A 44 8.59 12.48 8.38
N ASP A 45 8.81 11.67 9.39
CA ASP A 45 10.10 11.38 10.00
C ASP A 45 10.18 9.91 10.44
N CYS A 46 11.30 9.52 11.05
CA CYS A 46 11.51 8.15 11.55
C CYS A 46 10.78 7.96 12.88
N ARG A 47 9.78 7.08 12.88
CA ARG A 47 8.98 6.70 14.07
C ARG A 47 8.09 5.49 13.78
N THR A 48 7.54 4.90 14.82
CA THR A 48 6.45 3.91 14.67
C THR A 48 5.14 4.62 14.38
N ILE A 49 4.42 4.16 13.36
CA ILE A 49 3.14 4.71 12.92
C ILE A 49 2.11 3.62 12.66
N CYS A 50 0.84 3.99 12.67
CA CYS A 50 -0.23 3.17 12.12
C CYS A 50 -0.29 3.31 10.59
N ILE A 51 -0.62 2.23 9.90
CA ILE A 51 -0.97 2.25 8.47
C ILE A 51 -2.48 2.33 8.34
N HIS A 52 -2.94 3.45 7.79
CA HIS A 52 -4.34 3.66 7.42
C HIS A 52 -4.53 3.29 5.96
N ALA A 53 -5.38 2.29 5.69
CA ALA A 53 -5.80 1.93 4.34
C ALA A 53 -6.78 2.97 3.81
N ALA A 54 -6.34 3.83 2.89
CA ALA A 54 -7.15 4.91 2.33
C ALA A 54 -8.42 4.40 1.63
N THR A 55 -9.46 5.22 1.57
CA THR A 55 -10.77 4.85 0.98
C THR A 55 -10.73 4.66 -0.54
N GLY A 56 -9.78 5.32 -1.23
CA GLY A 56 -9.66 5.27 -2.69
C GLY A 56 -8.82 4.10 -3.17
N MET A 57 -9.34 3.34 -4.15
CA MET A 57 -8.60 2.37 -4.95
C MET A 57 -9.21 2.35 -6.35
N ARG A 58 -8.39 2.50 -7.39
CA ARG A 58 -8.84 2.41 -8.79
C ARG A 58 -8.50 1.03 -9.35
N GLU A 59 -9.32 0.53 -10.26
CA GLU A 59 -9.08 -0.75 -10.91
C GLU A 59 -7.70 -0.82 -11.58
N LYS A 60 -7.27 0.23 -12.28
CA LYS A 60 -5.94 0.33 -12.90
C LYS A 60 -4.81 0.20 -11.87
N GLU A 61 -4.97 0.78 -10.68
CA GLU A 61 -3.98 0.65 -9.59
C GLU A 61 -3.90 -0.78 -9.06
N TYR A 62 -5.08 -1.42 -8.88
CA TYR A 62 -5.14 -2.80 -8.42
C TYR A 62 -4.47 -3.74 -9.44
N ARG A 63 -4.80 -3.63 -10.73
CA ARG A 63 -4.21 -4.45 -11.79
C ARG A 63 -2.69 -4.27 -11.86
N TRP A 64 -2.19 -3.03 -11.76
CA TRP A 64 -0.76 -2.78 -11.75
C TRP A 64 -0.08 -3.40 -10.52
N ALA A 65 -0.71 -3.34 -9.36
CA ALA A 65 -0.18 -3.94 -8.14
C ALA A 65 -0.18 -5.48 -8.21
N VAL A 66 -1.20 -6.09 -8.80
CA VAL A 66 -1.23 -7.54 -9.07
C VAL A 66 0.02 -7.93 -9.87
N TRP A 67 0.27 -7.27 -11.01
CA TRP A 67 1.45 -7.53 -11.83
C TRP A 67 2.75 -7.36 -11.03
N LYS A 68 2.87 -6.27 -10.27
CA LYS A 68 4.08 -5.98 -9.48
C LYS A 68 4.31 -7.02 -8.39
N LEU A 69 3.29 -7.38 -7.65
CA LEU A 69 3.39 -8.33 -6.54
C LEU A 69 3.70 -9.75 -7.01
N GLN A 70 3.12 -10.15 -8.14
CA GLN A 70 3.45 -11.44 -8.74
C GLN A 70 4.90 -11.54 -9.22
N SER A 71 5.49 -10.44 -9.71
CA SER A 71 6.91 -10.44 -10.09
C SER A 71 7.87 -10.72 -8.92
N ILE A 72 7.35 -10.79 -7.70
CA ILE A 72 8.06 -11.09 -6.45
C ILE A 72 7.34 -12.19 -5.64
N ASP A 73 6.55 -13.04 -6.31
CA ASP A 73 5.84 -14.19 -5.73
C ASP A 73 4.88 -13.85 -4.57
N VAL A 74 4.29 -12.66 -4.59
CA VAL A 74 3.28 -12.24 -3.60
C VAL A 74 1.89 -12.27 -4.19
N ALA A 75 1.01 -13.11 -3.65
CA ALA A 75 -0.39 -13.19 -4.02
C ALA A 75 -1.21 -12.07 -3.35
N LEU A 76 -1.85 -11.24 -4.16
CA LEU A 76 -2.72 -10.16 -3.68
C LEU A 76 -4.15 -10.68 -3.49
N PRO A 77 -4.82 -10.39 -2.34
CA PRO A 77 -6.22 -10.72 -2.16
C PRO A 77 -7.14 -10.05 -3.21
N PRO A 78 -8.32 -10.62 -3.47
CA PRO A 78 -9.34 -9.98 -4.29
C PRO A 78 -9.62 -8.53 -3.86
N PRO A 79 -9.92 -7.62 -4.78
CA PRO A 79 -10.05 -6.19 -4.44
C PRO A 79 -11.21 -5.89 -3.48
N ALA A 80 -12.22 -6.76 -3.44
CA ALA A 80 -13.34 -6.63 -2.50
C ALA A 80 -12.95 -6.95 -1.05
N ASP A 81 -11.93 -7.79 -0.85
CA ASP A 81 -11.47 -8.22 0.47
C ASP A 81 -10.45 -7.25 1.08
N LEU A 82 -9.96 -6.29 0.29
CA LEU A 82 -9.03 -5.28 0.77
C LEU A 82 -9.77 -4.22 1.60
N ILE A 83 -9.55 -4.22 2.91
CA ILE A 83 -10.13 -3.23 3.82
C ILE A 83 -9.71 -1.83 3.42
N ARG A 84 -10.64 -0.86 3.47
CA ARG A 84 -10.45 0.55 3.15
C ARG A 84 -11.15 1.44 4.17
N GLY A 85 -10.53 2.60 4.47
CA GLY A 85 -11.04 3.55 5.47
C GLY A 85 -10.81 3.06 6.89
N GLY A 86 -9.61 2.58 7.21
CA GLY A 86 -9.28 2.13 8.56
C GLY A 86 -7.81 1.82 8.76
N ILE A 87 -7.43 1.72 10.02
CA ILE A 87 -6.12 1.25 10.46
C ILE A 87 -6.08 -0.27 10.29
N ILE A 88 -5.00 -0.78 9.69
CA ILE A 88 -4.84 -2.23 9.42
C ILE A 88 -3.57 -2.82 10.02
N GLY A 89 -2.69 -1.99 10.56
CA GLY A 89 -1.44 -2.44 11.15
C GLY A 89 -0.55 -1.28 11.56
N THR A 90 0.62 -1.60 12.09
CA THR A 90 1.69 -0.66 12.42
C THR A 90 2.97 -1.01 11.71
N VAL A 91 3.86 -0.01 11.54
CA VAL A 91 5.21 -0.19 11.01
C VAL A 91 6.17 0.80 11.68
N ASP A 92 7.45 0.49 11.63
CA ASP A 92 8.51 1.43 11.96
C ASP A 92 9.01 2.10 10.68
N VAL A 93 8.99 3.41 10.61
CA VAL A 93 9.71 4.19 9.60
C VAL A 93 11.12 4.41 10.15
N VAL A 94 12.11 3.75 9.54
CA VAL A 94 13.49 3.72 10.05
C VAL A 94 14.42 4.67 9.31
N ASP A 95 14.08 5.04 8.06
CA ASP A 95 14.87 6.00 7.27
C ASP A 95 14.02 6.64 6.17
N ILE A 96 14.52 7.76 5.62
CA ILE A 96 13.99 8.40 4.41
C ILE A 96 15.07 8.33 3.34
N VAL A 97 14.88 7.42 2.40
CA VAL A 97 15.88 7.09 1.38
C VAL A 97 15.60 7.76 0.03
N ILE A 98 16.66 7.96 -0.72
CA ILE A 98 16.64 8.27 -2.15
C ILE A 98 17.22 7.08 -2.92
N GLU A 99 17.16 7.08 -4.24
CA GLU A 99 17.66 5.96 -5.06
C GLU A 99 19.10 5.55 -4.70
N LYS A 100 19.98 6.54 -4.44
CA LYS A 100 21.40 6.30 -4.11
C LYS A 100 21.61 5.70 -2.72
N THR A 101 20.72 5.97 -1.76
CA THR A 101 20.82 5.49 -0.38
C THR A 101 19.89 4.32 -0.08
N CYS A 102 19.01 3.95 -1.02
CA CYS A 102 18.12 2.80 -0.87
C CYS A 102 18.94 1.51 -0.92
N PRO A 103 18.90 0.67 0.13
CA PRO A 103 19.61 -0.61 0.12
C PRO A 103 19.11 -1.52 -1.02
N GLU A 104 20.01 -2.33 -1.59
CA GLU A 104 19.70 -3.20 -2.74
C GLU A 104 18.47 -4.11 -2.51
N SER A 105 18.35 -4.70 -1.32
CA SER A 105 17.24 -5.58 -0.94
C SER A 105 15.86 -4.89 -0.98
N HIS A 106 15.82 -3.56 -0.87
CA HIS A 106 14.58 -2.77 -0.86
C HIS A 106 14.29 -2.10 -2.21
N LYS A 107 15.24 -2.09 -3.14
CA LYS A 107 15.10 -1.50 -4.48
C LYS A 107 13.90 -2.01 -5.28
N PRO A 108 13.47 -3.27 -5.20
CA PRO A 108 12.25 -3.72 -5.88
C PRO A 108 11.00 -2.90 -5.54
N TRP A 109 10.97 -2.27 -4.35
CA TRP A 109 9.88 -1.42 -3.88
C TRP A 109 10.10 0.08 -4.12
N PHE A 110 11.34 0.48 -4.45
CA PHE A 110 11.66 1.88 -4.69
C PHE A 110 11.20 2.29 -6.10
N GLY A 111 10.42 3.34 -6.19
CA GLY A 111 9.87 3.82 -7.47
C GLY A 111 9.54 5.31 -7.48
N GLY A 112 10.05 6.04 -6.51
CA GLY A 112 9.82 7.48 -6.37
C GLY A 112 11.11 8.27 -6.20
N PRO A 113 11.05 9.60 -6.10
CA PRO A 113 12.22 10.40 -5.77
C PRO A 113 12.70 10.18 -4.32
N TYR A 114 11.78 9.82 -3.42
CA TYR A 114 12.02 9.50 -2.00
C TYR A 114 11.18 8.29 -1.60
N GLY A 115 11.66 7.55 -0.60
CA GLY A 115 10.95 6.45 0.02
C GLY A 115 11.08 6.48 1.53
N LEU A 116 10.01 6.21 2.25
CA LEU A 116 10.06 5.85 3.66
C LEU A 116 10.47 4.38 3.73
N LEU A 117 11.61 4.08 4.35
CA LEU A 117 12.06 2.72 4.61
C LEU A 117 11.30 2.18 5.82
N LEU A 118 10.63 1.05 5.62
CA LEU A 118 9.69 0.47 6.57
C LEU A 118 10.22 -0.87 7.10
N GLU A 119 10.11 -1.04 8.41
CA GLU A 119 10.44 -2.29 9.10
C GLU A 119 9.33 -2.70 10.09
N ASN A 120 9.43 -3.91 10.62
CA ASN A 120 8.58 -4.44 11.69
C ASN A 120 7.06 -4.27 11.42
N PRO A 121 6.53 -4.66 10.25
CA PRO A 121 5.10 -4.60 10.01
C PRO A 121 4.38 -5.53 10.98
N LYS A 122 3.36 -4.99 11.67
CA LYS A 122 2.52 -5.75 12.60
C LYS A 122 1.06 -5.60 12.19
N PRO A 123 0.40 -6.65 11.73
CA PRO A 123 -1.03 -6.61 11.44
C PRO A 123 -1.82 -6.38 12.74
N LEU A 124 -2.96 -5.72 12.59
CA LEU A 124 -3.93 -5.48 13.67
C LEU A 124 -5.31 -5.96 13.22
N GLU A 125 -6.17 -6.25 14.19
CA GLU A 125 -7.60 -6.29 13.92
C GLU A 125 -8.01 -4.91 13.40
N PRO A 126 -8.60 -4.81 12.19
CA PRO A 126 -8.82 -3.53 11.56
C PRO A 126 -9.77 -2.61 12.34
N ILE A 127 -9.42 -1.33 12.42
CA ILE A 127 -10.19 -0.30 13.11
C ILE A 127 -10.66 0.74 12.10
N PRO A 128 -11.98 0.95 11.89
CA PRO A 128 -12.47 2.02 11.02
C PRO A 128 -11.91 3.37 11.46
N ALA A 129 -11.38 4.16 10.53
CA ALA A 129 -10.79 5.46 10.83
C ALA A 129 -10.89 6.42 9.63
N VAL A 130 -10.92 7.72 9.91
CA VAL A 130 -10.83 8.76 8.88
C VAL A 130 -9.37 8.97 8.52
N GLY A 131 -9.06 9.04 7.21
CA GLY A 131 -7.71 9.26 6.72
C GLY A 131 -7.46 10.71 6.31
N GLU A 132 -6.24 11.19 6.56
CA GLU A 132 -5.78 12.51 6.15
C GLU A 132 -4.46 12.42 5.37
N LEU A 133 -3.93 13.56 4.95
CA LEU A 133 -2.64 13.67 4.25
C LEU A 133 -1.49 13.80 5.26
N GLY A 134 -0.34 13.24 4.91
CA GLY A 134 0.84 13.29 5.78
C GLY A 134 0.73 12.34 6.97
N TYR A 135 1.49 12.63 8.03
CA TYR A 135 1.24 12.03 9.34
C TYR A 135 0.10 12.77 10.02
N PHE A 136 -0.88 12.04 10.51
CA PHE A 136 -2.05 12.62 11.15
C PHE A 136 -2.42 11.84 12.42
N LYS A 137 -3.04 12.54 13.38
CA LYS A 137 -3.66 11.90 14.53
C LYS A 137 -4.95 11.24 14.07
N TRP A 138 -5.00 9.92 14.22
CA TRP A 138 -6.17 9.17 13.77
C TRP A 138 -7.22 9.04 14.86
N GLU A 139 -8.47 9.02 14.44
CA GLU A 139 -9.63 8.78 15.29
C GLU A 139 -10.48 7.67 14.70
N ALA A 140 -11.09 6.88 15.57
CA ALA A 140 -11.97 5.79 15.14
C ALA A 140 -13.23 6.35 14.44
N ALA A 141 -13.63 5.69 13.37
CA ALA A 141 -14.84 5.99 12.61
C ALA A 141 -15.91 4.90 12.85
N VAL A 142 -17.12 5.14 12.34
CA VAL A 142 -18.25 4.22 12.56
C VAL A 142 -18.12 2.96 11.69
N ALA A 143 -17.60 3.09 10.45
CA ALA A 143 -17.57 1.98 9.51
C ALA A 143 -16.44 2.11 8.48
N PHE A 144 -16.06 0.97 7.92
CA PHE A 144 -15.16 0.90 6.75
C PHE A 144 -15.85 1.37 5.47
N LYS A 145 -15.05 1.71 4.47
CA LYS A 145 -15.56 2.00 3.12
C LYS A 145 -15.96 0.70 2.42
N PRO A 146 -17.24 0.53 2.03
CA PRO A 146 -17.67 -0.68 1.33
C PRO A 146 -16.99 -0.82 -0.06
N PRO A 147 -16.88 -2.05 -0.59
CA PRO A 147 -16.35 -2.28 -1.92
C PRO A 147 -17.09 -1.49 -2.99
N ALA A 148 -16.36 -0.95 -3.96
CA ALA A 148 -16.96 -0.38 -5.16
C ALA A 148 -17.47 -1.49 -6.09
N SER A 149 -18.43 -1.19 -6.95
CA SER A 149 -19.10 -2.18 -7.82
C SER A 149 -18.14 -2.98 -8.71
N TRP A 150 -17.03 -2.40 -9.16
CA TRP A 150 -16.02 -3.13 -9.94
C TRP A 150 -15.27 -4.16 -9.09
N MET A 151 -15.04 -3.87 -7.80
CA MET A 151 -14.33 -4.75 -6.87
C MET A 151 -15.12 -6.02 -6.59
N SER A 152 -16.44 -5.87 -6.37
CA SER A 152 -17.34 -7.02 -6.12
C SER A 152 -17.58 -7.89 -7.37
N ARG A 153 -17.33 -7.34 -8.57
CA ARG A 153 -17.44 -8.09 -9.84
C ARG A 153 -16.12 -8.69 -10.30
N TYR A 154 -15.03 -8.38 -9.61
CA TYR A 154 -13.73 -8.92 -9.95
C TYR A 154 -13.67 -10.41 -9.61
N VAL A 155 -13.54 -11.24 -10.62
CA VAL A 155 -13.35 -12.68 -10.47
C VAL A 155 -11.92 -13.01 -10.89
N PRO A 156 -11.07 -13.48 -9.95
CA PRO A 156 -9.78 -14.06 -10.32
C PRO A 156 -10.01 -15.25 -11.26
N LYS A 157 -9.39 -15.27 -12.44
CA LYS A 157 -9.44 -16.45 -13.29
C LYS A 157 -8.56 -17.54 -12.67
N MET A 158 -9.12 -18.74 -12.52
CA MET A 158 -8.38 -19.93 -12.12
C MET A 158 -7.81 -20.56 -13.39
N GLU A 159 -6.50 -20.66 -13.52
CA GLU A 159 -5.90 -21.50 -14.57
C GLU A 159 -6.11 -22.99 -14.23
N GLY A 160 -6.27 -23.81 -15.28
CA GLY A 160 -6.71 -25.21 -15.20
C GLY A 160 -5.82 -26.18 -14.39
N ASN A 161 -4.78 -25.71 -13.71
CA ASN A 161 -3.91 -26.50 -12.83
C ASN A 161 -3.96 -26.05 -11.35
N GLY A 162 -5.04 -25.37 -10.92
CA GLY A 162 -5.20 -24.96 -9.52
C GLY A 162 -4.36 -23.76 -9.11
N THR A 163 -3.62 -23.16 -10.01
CA THR A 163 -2.95 -21.88 -9.81
C THR A 163 -3.94 -20.77 -10.10
N LEU A 164 -4.03 -19.76 -9.24
CA LEU A 164 -4.86 -18.58 -9.49
C LEU A 164 -4.38 -17.87 -10.75
N GLY A 165 -5.00 -18.17 -11.89
CA GLY A 165 -4.77 -17.48 -13.16
C GLY A 165 -5.34 -16.07 -13.12
N LEU A 166 -4.60 -15.16 -12.50
CA LEU A 166 -4.97 -13.74 -12.35
C LEU A 166 -4.92 -12.95 -13.68
N PHE A 167 -4.63 -13.59 -14.82
CA PHE A 167 -4.12 -12.90 -16.02
C PHE A 167 -4.81 -13.17 -17.36
N ASP A 168 -5.77 -14.10 -17.45
CA ASP A 168 -6.38 -14.43 -18.76
C ASP A 168 -7.20 -13.28 -19.40
N ASP A 169 -7.51 -12.20 -18.68
CA ASP A 169 -8.13 -10.98 -19.23
C ASP A 169 -7.15 -9.84 -19.47
N LEU A 170 -5.88 -10.03 -19.13
CA LEU A 170 -4.85 -9.14 -19.60
C LEU A 170 -4.47 -9.61 -21.01
N PRO A 171 -4.43 -8.74 -22.02
CA PRO A 171 -3.86 -9.11 -23.31
C PRO A 171 -2.49 -9.73 -23.06
N ILE A 172 -2.21 -10.87 -23.68
CA ILE A 172 -1.02 -11.74 -23.51
C ILE A 172 0.32 -11.03 -23.77
N ALA A 173 0.38 -9.76 -23.67
CA ALA A 173 1.55 -8.94 -23.95
C ALA A 173 1.86 -7.97 -22.80
N PHE A 174 2.19 -8.49 -21.61
CA PHE A 174 3.03 -7.70 -20.71
C PHE A 174 4.50 -8.10 -20.87
N GLU A 175 5.00 -8.06 -22.09
CA GLU A 175 6.44 -7.86 -22.34
C GLU A 175 6.90 -6.50 -21.82
N THR A 176 5.97 -5.57 -21.61
CA THR A 176 6.20 -4.26 -20.99
C THR A 176 5.27 -4.05 -19.82
N PRO A 177 5.78 -3.56 -18.67
CA PRO A 177 4.94 -3.24 -17.52
C PRO A 177 3.83 -2.26 -17.91
N PRO A 178 2.59 -2.42 -17.40
CA PRO A 178 1.53 -1.46 -17.65
C PRO A 178 1.99 -0.07 -17.22
N GLU A 179 1.60 0.96 -17.98
CA GLU A 179 1.96 2.34 -17.68
C GLU A 179 1.64 2.69 -16.22
N LYS A 180 2.64 3.19 -15.47
CA LYS A 180 2.46 3.53 -14.05
C LYS A 180 1.22 4.42 -13.90
N PRO A 181 0.31 4.13 -12.95
CA PRO A 181 -0.94 4.88 -12.80
C PRO A 181 -0.74 6.35 -12.42
N PHE A 182 0.49 6.73 -12.07
CA PHE A 182 0.92 8.08 -11.75
C PHE A 182 1.99 8.53 -12.75
N GLY A 183 1.56 9.09 -13.87
CA GLY A 183 2.44 9.79 -14.80
C GLY A 183 3.09 10.98 -14.09
N THR A 184 4.39 11.14 -14.25
CA THR A 184 5.07 12.40 -13.94
C THR A 184 4.46 13.46 -14.85
N SER A 185 3.60 14.33 -14.29
CA SER A 185 3.12 15.51 -15.02
C SER A 185 4.32 16.35 -15.44
N LYS A 186 4.69 16.28 -16.71
CA LYS A 186 5.60 17.26 -17.30
C LYS A 186 4.88 18.60 -17.27
N ARG A 187 5.16 19.45 -16.29
CA ARG A 187 4.80 20.86 -16.36
C ARG A 187 5.55 21.44 -17.57
N SER A 188 4.82 21.71 -18.66
CA SER A 188 5.29 22.59 -19.71
C SER A 188 5.57 23.94 -19.09
N LYS A 189 6.83 24.35 -19.10
CA LYS A 189 7.20 25.76 -18.87
C LYS A 189 6.69 26.54 -20.08
N LYS A 190 5.75 27.45 -19.85
CA LYS A 190 5.56 28.65 -20.65
C LYS A 190 6.34 29.79 -20.02
#